data_18102d997931a6519810167fbe143d7f
#
_entry.id   18102d997931a6519810167fbe143d7f
#
_cell.length_a   1.000
_cell.length_b   1.000
_cell.length_c   1.000
_cell.angle_alpha   90.00
_cell.angle_beta   90.00
_cell.angle_gamma   90.00
#
_symmetry.space_group_name_H-M   'P 1'
#
loop_
_entity.id
_entity.type
_entity.pdbx_description
1 polymer ?
#
loop_
_entity_poly.entity_id
_entity_poly.type
_entity_poly.pdbx_seq_one_letter_code
_entity_poly.pdbx_strand_id
1 'polypeptide(L)'
;MIRLAALFWLALSTAALALDPAEMLDDPNLEAQARELDHALRCVVCQSESVASSNAQWAVDARRVIREQVASGQTNGQITDFFVERYGEFVLMTPRTSGSNWLLWAAGPLMFLLAAGIGFGYLRGRSRAPATTDTGLSEDETRRLRDIMDE
;
A
#
# COMPACT_ATOMS: atom_id res chain seq x y z
N MET A 1 -13.50 31.69 -19.76
CA MET A 1 -13.02 30.35 -20.09
C MET A 1 -12.73 29.52 -18.83
N ILE A 2 -12.05 30.05 -17.80
CA ILE A 2 -11.74 29.32 -16.53
C ILE A 2 -13.02 28.86 -15.80
N ARG A 3 -14.09 29.65 -15.78
CA ARG A 3 -15.35 29.29 -15.08
C ARG A 3 -16.08 28.13 -15.76
N LEU A 4 -16.03 28.04 -17.10
CA LEU A 4 -16.60 26.94 -17.87
C LEU A 4 -15.78 25.63 -17.70
N ALA A 5 -14.46 25.75 -17.64
CA ALA A 5 -13.59 24.60 -17.34
C ALA A 5 -13.83 24.05 -15.92
N ALA A 6 -14.01 24.92 -14.92
CA ALA A 6 -14.33 24.52 -13.56
C ALA A 6 -15.68 23.79 -13.44
N LEU A 7 -16.71 24.27 -14.15
CA LEU A 7 -18.01 23.62 -14.18
C LEU A 7 -17.96 22.26 -14.91
N PHE A 8 -17.15 22.15 -15.96
CA PHE A 8 -16.93 20.88 -16.66
C PHE A 8 -16.21 19.84 -15.79
N TRP A 9 -15.20 20.26 -15.02
CA TRP A 9 -14.53 19.40 -14.05
C TRP A 9 -15.44 18.94 -12.90
N LEU A 10 -16.34 19.82 -12.44
CA LEU A 10 -17.31 19.49 -11.38
C LEU A 10 -18.38 18.49 -11.87
N ALA A 11 -18.75 18.55 -13.15
CA ALA A 11 -19.72 17.62 -13.74
C ALA A 11 -19.14 16.22 -14.02
N LEU A 12 -17.80 16.07 -14.07
CA LEU A 12 -17.14 14.78 -14.31
C LEU A 12 -16.93 13.95 -13.02
N SER A 13 -17.16 14.52 -11.85
CA SER A 13 -17.02 13.82 -10.56
C SER A 13 -18.30 13.04 -10.19
N THR A 14 -18.84 12.24 -11.11
CA THR A 14 -19.82 11.21 -10.74
C THR A 14 -19.05 10.09 -10.04
N ALA A 15 -19.14 10.03 -8.72
CA ALA A 15 -18.66 8.89 -7.96
C ALA A 15 -19.38 7.63 -8.48
N ALA A 16 -18.65 6.74 -9.14
CA ALA A 16 -19.15 5.44 -9.52
C ALA A 16 -19.34 4.63 -8.22
N LEU A 17 -20.60 4.58 -7.74
CA LEU A 17 -20.95 3.70 -6.64
C LEU A 17 -21.02 2.27 -7.21
N ALA A 18 -20.11 1.42 -6.82
CA ALA A 18 -20.13 0.01 -7.18
C ALA A 18 -21.23 -0.77 -6.44
N LEU A 19 -21.80 -0.18 -5.38
CA LEU A 19 -22.82 -0.79 -4.54
C LEU A 19 -24.21 -0.39 -5.03
N ASP A 20 -25.07 -1.39 -5.35
CA ASP A 20 -26.48 -1.17 -5.63
C ASP A 20 -27.23 -0.88 -4.31
N PRO A 21 -28.05 0.18 -4.22
CA PRO A 21 -28.91 0.43 -3.08
C PRO A 21 -29.80 -0.76 -2.69
N ALA A 22 -30.16 -1.61 -3.64
CA ALA A 22 -30.93 -2.84 -3.39
C ALA A 22 -30.16 -3.94 -2.65
N GLU A 23 -28.85 -3.87 -2.59
CA GLU A 23 -28.00 -4.82 -1.84
C GLU A 23 -27.91 -4.47 -0.34
N MET A 24 -28.29 -3.25 0.05
CA MET A 24 -28.08 -2.75 1.41
C MET A 24 -29.02 -3.39 2.43
N LEU A 25 -28.53 -3.54 3.67
CA LEU A 25 -29.35 -3.90 4.80
C LEU A 25 -30.14 -2.70 5.32
N ASP A 26 -31.37 -2.95 5.83
CA ASP A 26 -32.23 -1.90 6.39
C ASP A 26 -31.66 -1.27 7.68
N ASP A 27 -30.92 -2.05 8.48
CA ASP A 27 -30.23 -1.54 9.67
C ASP A 27 -28.91 -0.87 9.32
N PRO A 28 -28.77 0.45 9.57
CA PRO A 28 -27.54 1.18 9.24
C PRO A 28 -26.29 0.66 9.96
N ASN A 29 -26.43 0.06 11.16
CA ASN A 29 -25.27 -0.45 11.90
C ASN A 29 -24.78 -1.76 11.29
N LEU A 30 -25.70 -2.64 10.90
CA LEU A 30 -25.36 -3.89 10.21
C LEU A 30 -24.79 -3.61 8.82
N GLU A 31 -25.35 -2.63 8.10
CA GLU A 31 -24.79 -2.20 6.81
C GLU A 31 -23.41 -1.58 6.95
N ALA A 32 -23.14 -0.81 8.00
CA ALA A 32 -21.79 -0.27 8.25
C ALA A 32 -20.79 -1.40 8.51
N GLN A 33 -21.17 -2.43 9.27
CA GLN A 33 -20.37 -3.64 9.50
C GLN A 33 -20.10 -4.39 8.18
N ALA A 34 -21.11 -4.56 7.35
CA ALA A 34 -20.97 -5.22 6.04
C ALA A 34 -20.00 -4.44 5.12
N ARG A 35 -20.09 -3.11 5.08
CA ARG A 35 -19.18 -2.26 4.29
C ARG A 35 -17.75 -2.33 4.78
N GLU A 36 -17.52 -2.39 6.07
CA GLU A 36 -16.15 -2.59 6.61
C GLU A 36 -15.55 -3.89 6.07
N LEU A 37 -16.31 -4.97 6.07
CA LEU A 37 -15.91 -6.27 5.51
C LEU A 37 -15.69 -6.20 3.99
N ASP A 38 -16.58 -5.54 3.25
CA ASP A 38 -16.44 -5.33 1.81
C ASP A 38 -15.10 -4.64 1.46
N HIS A 39 -14.64 -3.69 2.28
CA HIS A 39 -13.34 -3.02 2.11
C HIS A 39 -12.16 -3.87 2.57
N ALA A 40 -12.35 -4.71 3.57
CA ALA A 40 -11.30 -5.57 4.11
C ALA A 40 -10.99 -6.79 3.24
N LEU A 41 -11.93 -7.19 2.40
CA LEU A 41 -11.82 -8.36 1.52
C LEU A 41 -11.46 -7.96 0.09
N ARG A 42 -10.59 -8.77 -0.53
CA ARG A 42 -10.12 -8.62 -1.91
C ARG A 42 -11.02 -9.41 -2.86
N CYS A 43 -11.34 -8.81 -4.01
CA CYS A 43 -11.95 -9.53 -5.12
C CYS A 43 -10.93 -10.50 -5.73
N VAL A 44 -11.14 -11.80 -5.60
CA VAL A 44 -10.17 -12.84 -6.02
C VAL A 44 -10.07 -13.02 -7.54
N VAL A 45 -11.02 -12.49 -8.30
CA VAL A 45 -11.04 -12.53 -9.78
C VAL A 45 -10.66 -11.20 -10.42
N CYS A 46 -10.31 -10.19 -9.59
CA CYS A 46 -9.98 -8.84 -10.02
C CYS A 46 -8.51 -8.51 -9.77
N GLN A 47 -7.98 -7.48 -10.45
CA GLN A 47 -6.61 -7.02 -10.20
C GLN A 47 -6.60 -6.02 -9.03
N SER A 48 -6.33 -6.53 -7.82
CA SER A 48 -6.08 -5.70 -6.61
C SER A 48 -7.23 -4.82 -6.13
N GLU A 49 -8.45 -5.06 -6.57
CA GLU A 49 -9.64 -4.36 -6.08
C GLU A 49 -10.21 -5.01 -4.82
N SER A 50 -10.88 -4.21 -3.98
CA SER A 50 -11.68 -4.73 -2.89
C SER A 50 -13.04 -5.23 -3.37
N VAL A 51 -13.71 -6.03 -2.56
CA VAL A 51 -15.10 -6.43 -2.78
C VAL A 51 -16.01 -5.20 -2.88
N ALA A 52 -15.70 -4.12 -2.14
CA ALA A 52 -16.47 -2.88 -2.15
C ALA A 52 -16.40 -2.13 -3.50
N SER A 53 -15.26 -2.16 -4.18
CA SER A 53 -15.02 -1.37 -5.40
C SER A 53 -15.24 -2.14 -6.69
N SER A 54 -15.35 -3.46 -6.62
CA SER A 54 -15.46 -4.33 -7.80
C SER A 54 -16.93 -4.57 -8.22
N ASN A 55 -17.15 -4.50 -9.54
CA ASN A 55 -18.42 -4.87 -10.17
C ASN A 55 -18.40 -6.31 -10.76
N ALA A 56 -17.35 -7.08 -10.51
CA ALA A 56 -17.29 -8.46 -10.93
C ALA A 56 -18.39 -9.28 -10.24
N GLN A 57 -18.97 -10.25 -10.93
CA GLN A 57 -20.05 -11.10 -10.38
C GLN A 57 -19.64 -11.74 -9.05
N TRP A 58 -18.41 -12.19 -8.93
CA TRP A 58 -17.88 -12.75 -7.69
C TRP A 58 -17.95 -11.73 -6.52
N ALA A 59 -17.65 -10.46 -6.77
CA ALA A 59 -17.70 -9.42 -5.72
C ALA A 59 -19.16 -9.11 -5.32
N VAL A 60 -20.09 -9.09 -6.28
CA VAL A 60 -21.53 -8.97 -6.02
C VAL A 60 -22.02 -10.12 -5.13
N ASP A 61 -21.66 -11.35 -5.48
CA ASP A 61 -22.04 -12.53 -4.70
C ASP A 61 -21.39 -12.52 -3.31
N ALA A 62 -20.12 -12.07 -3.21
CA ALA A 62 -19.44 -11.94 -1.92
C ALA A 62 -20.12 -10.91 -1.01
N ARG A 63 -20.52 -9.74 -1.53
CA ARG A 63 -21.25 -8.71 -0.78
C ARG A 63 -22.58 -9.25 -0.24
N ARG A 64 -23.30 -10.04 -1.03
CA ARG A 64 -24.54 -10.67 -0.60
C ARG A 64 -24.29 -11.66 0.54
N VAL A 65 -23.30 -12.55 0.41
CA VAL A 65 -22.93 -13.52 1.47
C VAL A 65 -22.49 -12.82 2.75
N ILE A 66 -21.74 -11.71 2.65
CA ILE A 66 -21.33 -10.90 3.80
C ILE A 66 -22.58 -10.38 4.52
N ARG A 67 -23.54 -9.79 3.81
CA ARG A 67 -24.77 -9.24 4.40
C ARG A 67 -25.65 -10.31 5.02
N GLU A 68 -25.78 -11.48 4.40
CA GLU A 68 -26.49 -12.63 4.98
C GLU A 68 -25.86 -13.07 6.32
N GLN A 69 -24.54 -13.14 6.40
CA GLN A 69 -23.84 -13.53 7.62
C GLN A 69 -23.88 -12.44 8.69
N VAL A 70 -23.77 -11.16 8.33
CA VAL A 70 -23.93 -10.04 9.25
C VAL A 70 -25.35 -10.02 9.80
N ALA A 71 -26.37 -10.18 8.97
CA ALA A 71 -27.78 -10.25 9.40
C ALA A 71 -28.06 -11.45 10.31
N SER A 72 -27.31 -12.56 10.18
CA SER A 72 -27.40 -13.71 11.07
C SER A 72 -26.63 -13.52 12.39
N GLY A 73 -26.01 -12.35 12.63
CA GLY A 73 -25.32 -12.01 13.87
C GLY A 73 -23.90 -12.56 13.97
N GLN A 74 -23.27 -12.95 12.87
CA GLN A 74 -21.87 -13.38 12.87
C GLN A 74 -20.93 -12.18 13.07
N THR A 75 -19.81 -12.43 13.76
CA THR A 75 -18.78 -11.42 13.98
C THR A 75 -17.91 -11.24 12.74
N ASN A 76 -17.25 -10.07 12.60
CA ASN A 76 -16.29 -9.79 11.51
C ASN A 76 -15.21 -10.88 11.39
N GLY A 77 -14.72 -11.39 12.54
CA GLY A 77 -13.74 -12.46 12.57
C GLY A 77 -14.24 -13.75 11.93
N GLN A 78 -15.46 -14.19 12.31
CA GLN A 78 -16.07 -15.40 11.76
C GLN A 78 -16.32 -15.30 10.25
N ILE A 79 -16.82 -14.13 9.80
CA ILE A 79 -17.05 -13.88 8.37
C ILE A 79 -15.73 -13.87 7.60
N THR A 80 -14.71 -13.23 8.16
CA THR A 80 -13.37 -13.21 7.57
C THR A 80 -12.78 -14.63 7.48
N ASP A 81 -12.90 -15.42 8.54
CA ASP A 81 -12.43 -16.81 8.56
C ASP A 81 -13.13 -17.66 7.49
N PHE A 82 -14.44 -17.49 7.31
CA PHE A 82 -15.20 -18.16 6.26
C PHE A 82 -14.63 -17.92 4.85
N PHE A 83 -14.21 -16.69 4.55
CA PHE A 83 -13.60 -16.37 3.26
C PHE A 83 -12.16 -16.89 3.17
N VAL A 84 -11.38 -16.79 4.25
CA VAL A 84 -9.99 -17.29 4.29
C VAL A 84 -9.93 -18.81 4.13
N GLU A 85 -10.83 -19.56 4.74
CA GLU A 85 -10.92 -21.02 4.59
C GLU A 85 -11.18 -21.47 3.15
N ARG A 86 -11.89 -20.66 2.35
CA ARG A 86 -12.27 -20.99 0.96
C ARG A 86 -11.30 -20.47 -0.07
N TYR A 87 -10.75 -19.30 0.15
CA TYR A 87 -9.96 -18.56 -0.85
C TYR A 87 -8.51 -18.34 -0.42
N GLY A 88 -8.16 -18.77 0.81
CA GLY A 88 -6.84 -18.53 1.38
C GLY A 88 -6.63 -17.11 1.90
N GLU A 89 -5.50 -16.88 2.55
CA GLU A 89 -5.12 -15.57 3.14
C GLU A 89 -5.07 -14.43 2.11
N PHE A 90 -4.94 -14.74 0.83
CA PHE A 90 -4.90 -13.75 -0.26
C PHE A 90 -6.21 -12.95 -0.38
N VAL A 91 -7.34 -13.51 0.11
CA VAL A 91 -8.63 -12.79 0.12
C VAL A 91 -8.62 -11.57 1.04
N LEU A 92 -7.65 -11.45 1.93
CA LEU A 92 -7.50 -10.30 2.81
C LEU A 92 -6.75 -9.16 2.10
N MET A 93 -7.28 -7.94 2.18
CA MET A 93 -6.56 -6.75 1.71
C MET A 93 -5.31 -6.49 2.54
N THR A 94 -5.37 -6.76 3.85
CA THR A 94 -4.25 -6.62 4.77
C THR A 94 -3.95 -7.97 5.40
N PRO A 95 -2.73 -8.51 5.26
CA PRO A 95 -2.33 -9.77 5.88
C PRO A 95 -2.50 -9.72 7.39
N ARG A 96 -2.93 -10.83 7.99
CA ARG A 96 -3.02 -10.98 9.44
C ARG A 96 -1.63 -10.86 10.08
N THR A 97 -1.57 -10.32 11.29
CA THR A 97 -0.33 -10.23 12.06
C THR A 97 0.02 -11.53 12.79
N SER A 98 -0.85 -12.55 12.73
CA SER A 98 -0.72 -13.85 13.39
C SER A 98 -0.02 -14.89 12.52
N GLY A 99 0.42 -15.99 13.14
CA GLY A 99 1.09 -17.08 12.45
C GLY A 99 2.46 -16.68 11.89
N SER A 100 2.83 -17.19 10.71
CA SER A 100 4.09 -16.84 10.03
C SER A 100 4.12 -15.42 9.43
N ASN A 101 2.97 -14.78 9.34
CA ASN A 101 2.84 -13.43 8.74
C ASN A 101 3.53 -12.34 9.57
N TRP A 102 3.83 -12.57 10.85
CA TRP A 102 4.58 -11.61 11.67
C TRP A 102 5.94 -11.25 11.05
N LEU A 103 6.55 -12.18 10.30
CA LEU A 103 7.82 -11.93 9.60
C LEU A 103 7.69 -10.81 8.56
N LEU A 104 6.55 -10.71 7.86
CA LEU A 104 6.28 -9.64 6.90
C LEU A 104 6.31 -8.27 7.60
N TRP A 105 5.69 -8.19 8.78
CA TRP A 105 5.62 -6.96 9.56
C TRP A 105 6.96 -6.62 10.23
N ALA A 106 7.73 -7.63 10.65
CA ALA A 106 9.05 -7.45 11.24
C ALA A 106 10.14 -7.12 10.21
N ALA A 107 9.98 -7.52 8.96
CA ALA A 107 10.99 -7.34 7.91
C ALA A 107 11.31 -5.85 7.67
N GLY A 108 10.32 -4.98 7.63
CA GLY A 108 10.52 -3.54 7.43
C GLY A 108 11.39 -2.91 8.52
N PRO A 109 11.00 -2.98 9.80
CA PRO A 109 11.82 -2.48 10.90
C PRO A 109 13.22 -3.12 10.97
N LEU A 110 13.33 -4.41 10.72
CA LEU A 110 14.62 -5.12 10.73
C LEU A 110 15.55 -4.60 9.64
N MET A 111 15.06 -4.48 8.41
CA MET A 111 15.83 -3.93 7.29
C MET A 111 16.24 -2.47 7.53
N PHE A 112 15.35 -1.68 8.14
CA PHE A 112 15.67 -0.30 8.52
C PHE A 112 16.81 -0.24 9.54
N LEU A 113 16.76 -1.08 10.59
CA LEU A 113 17.81 -1.12 11.61
C LEU A 113 19.15 -1.59 11.02
N LEU A 114 19.13 -2.58 10.13
CA LEU A 114 20.33 -3.05 9.44
C LEU A 114 20.92 -1.94 8.56
N ALA A 115 20.12 -1.28 7.76
CA ALA A 115 20.57 -0.18 6.90
C ALA A 115 21.10 1.00 7.73
N ALA A 116 20.43 1.37 8.82
CA ALA A 116 20.87 2.41 9.73
C ALA A 116 22.21 2.03 10.42
N GLY A 117 22.36 0.78 10.86
CA GLY A 117 23.60 0.28 11.46
C GLY A 117 24.78 0.30 10.49
N ILE A 118 24.58 -0.16 9.26
CA ILE A 118 25.61 -0.12 8.21
C ILE A 118 25.95 1.33 7.86
N GLY A 119 24.95 2.19 7.66
CA GLY A 119 25.13 3.60 7.35
C GLY A 119 25.89 4.34 8.46
N PHE A 120 25.50 4.13 9.71
CA PHE A 120 26.17 4.72 10.85
C PHE A 120 27.64 4.23 10.98
N GLY A 121 27.88 2.93 10.82
CA GLY A 121 29.22 2.37 10.79
C GLY A 121 30.09 2.95 9.71
N TYR A 122 29.54 3.10 8.49
CA TYR A 122 30.23 3.71 7.36
C TYR A 122 30.58 5.19 7.62
N LEU A 123 29.61 5.99 8.09
CA LEU A 123 29.84 7.40 8.40
C LEU A 123 30.87 7.58 9.51
N ARG A 124 30.81 6.75 10.54
CA ARG A 124 31.79 6.77 11.65
C ARG A 124 33.18 6.36 11.18
N GLY A 125 33.28 5.38 10.28
CA GLY A 125 34.56 4.98 9.67
C GLY A 125 35.15 6.11 8.80
N ARG A 126 34.31 6.76 8.00
CA ARG A 126 34.72 7.88 7.14
C ARG A 126 35.18 9.11 7.94
N SER A 127 34.53 9.42 9.07
CA SER A 127 34.94 10.53 9.93
C SER A 127 36.27 10.28 10.66
N ARG A 128 36.74 9.02 10.73
CA ARG A 128 38.02 8.64 11.30
C ARG A 128 39.13 8.47 10.26
N ALA A 129 38.76 8.43 8.97
CA ALA A 129 39.76 8.43 7.90
C ALA A 129 40.56 9.75 7.99
N PRO A 130 41.91 9.69 8.02
CA PRO A 130 42.68 10.91 7.98
C PRO A 130 42.24 11.70 6.75
N ALA A 131 42.01 13.01 6.95
CA ALA A 131 41.77 13.89 5.83
C ALA A 131 42.92 13.65 4.85
N THR A 132 42.60 13.19 3.63
CA THR A 132 43.60 13.22 2.56
C THR A 132 44.09 14.65 2.52
N THR A 133 45.30 14.87 2.98
CA THR A 133 45.96 16.14 2.85
C THR A 133 45.84 16.45 1.37
N ASP A 134 45.13 17.51 1.04
CA ASP A 134 45.06 18.03 -0.32
C ASP A 134 46.50 18.39 -0.73
N THR A 135 47.19 17.38 -1.18
CA THR A 135 48.52 17.53 -1.74
C THR A 135 48.21 18.19 -3.08
N GLY A 136 48.27 19.52 -3.09
CA GLY A 136 47.99 20.31 -4.28
C GLY A 136 48.63 19.63 -5.52
N LEU A 137 48.03 19.86 -6.67
CA LEU A 137 48.49 19.28 -7.94
C LEU A 137 50.00 19.19 -7.99
N SER A 138 50.52 18.03 -8.32
CA SER A 138 51.94 17.84 -8.54
C SER A 138 52.45 18.80 -9.62
N GLU A 139 53.73 19.14 -9.62
CA GLU A 139 54.29 20.05 -10.64
C GLU A 139 54.01 19.58 -12.08
N ASP A 140 53.98 18.26 -12.30
CA ASP A 140 53.64 17.66 -13.58
C ASP A 140 52.15 17.80 -13.94
N GLU A 141 51.25 17.66 -12.98
CA GLU A 141 49.85 17.88 -13.20
C GLU A 141 49.54 19.36 -13.45
N THR A 142 50.20 20.25 -12.74
CA THR A 142 50.08 21.70 -12.94
C THR A 142 50.62 22.11 -14.34
N ARG A 143 51.65 21.45 -14.83
CA ARG A 143 52.18 21.68 -16.17
C ARG A 143 51.20 21.20 -17.24
N ARG A 144 50.70 20.00 -17.14
CA ARG A 144 49.67 19.46 -18.04
C ARG A 144 48.39 20.30 -18.05
N LEU A 145 47.98 20.80 -16.90
CA LEU A 145 46.79 21.67 -16.79
C LEU A 145 47.01 22.98 -17.55
N ARG A 146 48.22 23.59 -17.46
CA ARG A 146 48.56 24.80 -18.22
C ARG A 146 48.58 24.53 -19.72
N ASP A 147 49.20 23.43 -20.17
CA ASP A 147 49.26 23.07 -21.59
C ASP A 147 47.84 22.92 -22.18
N ILE A 148 46.89 22.37 -21.42
CA ILE A 148 45.48 22.21 -21.87
C ILE A 148 44.72 23.55 -21.85
N MET A 149 45.09 24.48 -20.96
CA MET A 149 44.39 25.78 -20.86
C MET A 149 44.91 26.80 -21.87
N ASP A 150 46.12 26.60 -22.43
CA ASP A 150 46.75 27.48 -23.42
C ASP A 150 46.48 27.03 -24.88
N GLU A 151 45.75 25.91 -25.11
CA GLU A 151 45.34 25.40 -26.41
C GLU A 151 43.92 25.89 -26.79
#